data_e214834ebd471445d7d829441de6cede
#
_entry.id   e214834ebd471445d7d829441de6cede
#
_cell.length_a   1.000
_cell.length_b   1.000
_cell.length_c   1.000
_cell.angle_alpha   90.00
_cell.angle_beta   90.00
_cell.angle_gamma   90.00
#
_symmetry.space_group_name_H-M   'P 1'
#
loop_
_entity.id
_entity.type
_entity.pdbx_description
1 polymer ?
#
loop_
_entity_poly.entity_id
_entity_poly.type
_entity_poly.pdbx_seq_one_letter_code
_entity_poly.pdbx_strand_id
1 'polypeptide(L)'
;MNFDEFKVKKIVEEVRKEQLISPKMPDESFINYAKEGMYNINEYVGCMLDYEKDLDARSLLKNYILYANHKRLAEFKELYTSDYVALQLKYNVDTSV
;
A
#
# COMPACT_ATOMS: atom_id res chain seq x y z
N MET A 1 -14.37 -2.91 -6.00
CA MET A 1 -13.07 -2.80 -6.67
C MET A 1 -12.36 -4.14 -6.68
N ASN A 2 -11.96 -4.58 -7.85
CA ASN A 2 -11.28 -5.87 -8.00
C ASN A 2 -9.78 -5.68 -8.11
N PHE A 3 -9.05 -6.32 -7.23
CA PHE A 3 -7.60 -6.31 -7.29
C PHE A 3 -7.11 -7.64 -7.90
N ASP A 4 -6.05 -7.56 -8.68
CA ASP A 4 -5.42 -8.74 -9.24
C ASP A 4 -4.73 -9.52 -8.11
N GLU A 5 -5.28 -10.68 -7.78
CA GLU A 5 -4.78 -11.52 -6.69
C GLU A 5 -3.30 -11.89 -6.86
N PHE A 6 -2.87 -12.13 -8.08
CA PHE A 6 -1.48 -12.48 -8.37
C PHE A 6 -0.55 -11.31 -8.01
N LYS A 7 -0.93 -10.09 -8.38
CA LYS A 7 -0.13 -8.91 -8.08
C LYS A 7 -0.10 -8.62 -6.58
N VAL A 8 -1.24 -8.82 -5.91
CA VAL A 8 -1.31 -8.66 -4.46
C VAL A 8 -0.37 -9.64 -3.76
N LYS A 9 -0.39 -10.90 -4.18
CA LYS A 9 0.48 -11.93 -3.60
C LYS A 9 1.95 -11.63 -3.78
N LYS A 10 2.34 -11.07 -4.94
CA LYS A 10 3.73 -10.67 -5.18
C LYS A 10 4.20 -9.63 -4.17
N ILE A 11 3.36 -8.64 -3.91
CA ILE A 11 3.70 -7.57 -2.95
C ILE A 11 3.81 -8.16 -1.55
N VAL A 12 2.89 -9.04 -1.18
CA VAL A 12 2.91 -9.72 0.13
C VAL A 12 4.20 -10.51 0.29
N GLU A 13 4.62 -11.24 -0.75
CA GLU A 13 5.89 -11.98 -0.72
C GLU A 13 7.08 -11.07 -0.46
N GLU A 14 7.13 -9.91 -1.12
CA GLU A 14 8.20 -8.95 -0.91
C GLU A 14 8.23 -8.45 0.53
N VAL A 15 7.07 -8.11 1.08
CA VAL A 15 6.96 -7.63 2.46
C VAL A 15 7.47 -8.72 3.42
N ARG A 16 7.06 -9.96 3.23
CA ARG A 16 7.47 -11.06 4.10
C ARG A 16 8.97 -11.27 4.07
N LYS A 17 9.58 -11.18 2.89
CA LYS A 17 11.03 -11.32 2.75
C LYS A 17 11.79 -10.17 3.38
N GLU A 18 11.36 -8.95 3.09
CA GLU A 18 12.04 -7.75 3.56
C GLU A 18 11.95 -7.58 5.08
N GLN A 19 10.82 -7.97 5.66
CA GLN A 19 10.58 -7.82 7.09
C GLN A 19 10.88 -9.07 7.90
N LEU A 20 11.39 -10.12 7.27
CA LEU A 20 11.71 -11.39 7.94
C LEU A 20 10.54 -11.93 8.75
N ILE A 21 9.35 -11.87 8.17
CA ILE A 21 8.14 -12.32 8.84
C ILE A 21 8.12 -13.85 8.92
N SER A 22 7.72 -14.38 10.08
CA SER A 22 7.66 -15.81 10.30
C SER A 22 6.81 -16.53 9.24
N PRO A 23 7.31 -17.63 8.65
CA PRO A 23 6.52 -18.40 7.68
C PRO A 23 5.28 -19.06 8.29
N LYS A 24 5.17 -19.06 9.62
CA LYS A 24 3.99 -19.60 10.30
C LYS A 24 2.80 -18.65 10.26
N MET A 25 3.03 -17.36 10.00
CA MET A 25 1.95 -16.40 9.87
C MET A 25 1.24 -16.60 8.53
N PRO A 26 -0.09 -16.73 8.51
CA PRO A 26 -0.82 -16.98 7.26
C PRO A 26 -0.80 -15.78 6.32
N ASP A 27 -0.72 -16.06 5.02
CA ASP A 27 -0.74 -15.02 3.99
C ASP A 27 -2.06 -14.25 3.96
N GLU A 28 -3.14 -14.87 4.40
CA GLU A 28 -4.47 -14.28 4.34
C GLU A 28 -4.54 -12.89 5.00
N SER A 29 -3.96 -12.75 6.18
CA SER A 29 -3.94 -11.46 6.88
C SER A 29 -3.19 -10.42 6.08
N PHE A 30 -2.04 -10.77 5.53
CA PHE A 30 -1.23 -9.84 4.75
C PHE A 30 -1.90 -9.47 3.42
N ILE A 31 -2.58 -10.42 2.80
CA ILE A 31 -3.35 -10.16 1.59
C ILE A 31 -4.47 -9.16 1.89
N ASN A 32 -5.15 -9.31 3.02
CA ASN A 32 -6.19 -8.38 3.43
C ASN A 32 -5.63 -6.99 3.70
N TYR A 33 -4.49 -6.90 4.39
CA TYR A 33 -3.83 -5.61 4.62
C TYR A 33 -3.41 -4.95 3.30
N ALA A 34 -2.91 -5.75 2.36
CA ALA A 34 -2.53 -5.23 1.05
C ALA A 34 -3.73 -4.63 0.31
N LYS A 35 -4.85 -5.35 0.30
CA LYS A 35 -6.06 -4.88 -0.36
C LYS A 35 -6.62 -3.63 0.31
N GLU A 36 -6.64 -3.60 1.63
CA GLU A 36 -7.06 -2.42 2.38
C GLU A 36 -6.17 -1.22 2.08
N GLY A 37 -4.86 -1.46 2.04
CA GLY A 37 -3.89 -0.42 1.71
C GLY A 37 -4.08 0.13 0.32
N MET A 38 -4.24 -0.74 -0.66
CA MET A 38 -4.48 -0.33 -2.05
C MET A 38 -5.75 0.51 -2.15
N TYR A 39 -6.82 0.06 -1.53
CA TYR A 39 -8.08 0.81 -1.51
C TYR A 39 -7.88 2.18 -0.87
N ASN A 40 -7.27 2.21 0.29
CA ASN A 40 -7.06 3.44 1.06
C ASN A 40 -6.21 4.45 0.27
N ILE A 41 -5.10 3.99 -0.30
CA ILE A 41 -4.19 4.85 -1.06
C ILE A 41 -4.86 5.34 -2.34
N ASN A 42 -5.51 4.44 -3.09
CA ASN A 42 -6.22 4.79 -4.31
C ASN A 42 -7.32 5.83 -4.05
N GLU A 43 -8.07 5.68 -2.96
CA GLU A 43 -9.11 6.63 -2.60
C GLU A 43 -8.54 8.02 -2.30
N TYR A 44 -7.44 8.07 -1.57
CA TYR A 44 -6.81 9.34 -1.24
C TYR A 44 -6.29 10.04 -2.51
N VAL A 45 -5.62 9.29 -3.37
CA VAL A 45 -5.02 9.83 -4.60
C VAL A 45 -6.09 10.16 -5.65
N GLY A 46 -7.17 9.40 -5.67
CA GLY A 46 -8.27 9.63 -6.61
C GLY A 46 -8.17 8.83 -7.90
N CYS A 47 -7.32 7.81 -7.94
CA CYS A 47 -7.20 6.96 -9.12
C CYS A 47 -6.66 5.58 -8.75
N MET A 48 -6.76 4.65 -9.70
CA MET A 48 -6.18 3.32 -9.56
C MET A 48 -4.69 3.39 -9.84
N LEU A 49 -3.90 3.06 -8.83
CA LEU A 49 -2.44 3.09 -8.95
C LEU A 49 -1.89 1.74 -9.41
N ASP A 50 -0.80 1.79 -10.17
CA ASP A 50 -0.10 0.59 -10.59
C ASP A 50 1.09 0.34 -9.65
N TYR A 51 0.87 -0.50 -8.65
CA TYR A 51 1.87 -0.76 -7.61
C TYR A 51 3.06 -1.59 -8.11
N GLU A 52 2.99 -2.11 -9.32
CA GLU A 52 4.14 -2.77 -9.95
C GLU A 52 5.11 -1.76 -10.53
N LYS A 53 4.57 -0.76 -11.22
CA LYS A 53 5.37 0.22 -11.95
C LYS A 53 5.71 1.46 -11.15
N ASP A 54 4.80 1.91 -10.31
CA ASP A 54 5.01 3.10 -9.48
C ASP A 54 5.68 2.70 -8.17
N LEU A 55 6.98 2.90 -8.09
CA LEU A 55 7.77 2.50 -6.94
C LEU A 55 7.44 3.30 -5.68
N ASP A 56 7.01 4.55 -5.84
CA ASP A 56 6.59 5.36 -4.69
C ASP A 56 5.30 4.80 -4.09
N ALA A 57 4.33 4.48 -4.95
CA ALA A 57 3.08 3.86 -4.49
C ALA A 57 3.34 2.50 -3.86
N ARG A 58 4.22 1.71 -4.47
CA ARG A 58 4.58 0.38 -3.96
C ARG A 58 5.22 0.46 -2.58
N SER A 59 6.15 1.39 -2.40
CA SER A 59 6.83 1.60 -1.12
C SER A 59 5.82 2.00 -0.03
N LEU A 60 4.93 2.92 -0.35
CA LEU A 60 3.90 3.36 0.58
C LEU A 60 3.00 2.18 0.98
N LEU A 61 2.59 1.37 0.02
CA LEU A 61 1.77 0.19 0.28
C LEU A 61 2.47 -0.81 1.18
N LYS A 62 3.76 -1.08 0.94
CA LYS A 62 4.52 -2.02 1.77
C LYS A 62 4.60 -1.53 3.22
N ASN A 63 4.79 -0.24 3.41
CA ASN A 63 4.78 0.34 4.76
C ASN A 63 3.40 0.28 5.40
N TYR A 64 2.35 0.48 4.62
CA TYR A 64 0.97 0.30 5.11
C TYR A 64 0.78 -1.10 5.68
N ILE A 65 1.19 -2.11 4.93
CA ILE A 65 1.07 -3.52 5.36
C ILE A 65 1.83 -3.76 6.66
N LEU A 66 3.05 -3.23 6.75
CA LEU A 66 3.88 -3.39 7.94
C LEU A 66 3.20 -2.80 9.18
N TYR A 67 2.73 -1.55 9.07
CA TYR A 67 2.08 -0.88 10.20
C TYR A 67 0.73 -1.52 10.55
N ALA A 68 -0.01 -2.00 9.55
CA ALA A 68 -1.25 -2.73 9.79
C ALA A 68 -0.99 -4.00 10.58
N ASN A 69 0.08 -4.73 10.23
CA ASN A 69 0.46 -5.96 10.93
C ASN A 69 0.81 -5.68 12.40
N HIS A 70 1.39 -4.52 12.68
CA HIS A 70 1.74 -4.12 14.04
C HIS A 70 0.63 -3.34 14.75
N LYS A 71 -0.53 -3.21 14.12
CA LYS A 71 -1.69 -2.49 14.65
C LYS A 71 -1.40 -1.03 14.95
N ARG A 72 -0.60 -0.40 14.09
CA ARG A 72 -0.14 0.97 14.24
C ARG A 72 -0.50 1.86 13.07
N LEU A 73 -1.66 1.64 12.46
CA LEU A 73 -2.10 2.43 11.30
C LEU A 73 -2.31 3.91 11.61
N ALA A 74 -2.68 4.23 12.85
CA ALA A 74 -2.84 5.64 13.25
C ALA A 74 -1.51 6.37 13.12
N GLU A 75 -0.41 5.74 13.55
CA GLU A 75 0.93 6.30 13.41
C GLU A 75 1.35 6.40 11.95
N PHE A 76 1.01 5.37 11.16
CA PHE A 76 1.32 5.35 9.73
C PHE A 76 0.74 6.57 9.03
N LYS A 77 -0.54 6.86 9.26
CA LYS A 77 -1.20 7.99 8.63
C LYS A 77 -0.52 9.32 8.96
N GLU A 78 -0.07 9.46 10.19
CA GLU A 78 0.63 10.65 10.63
C GLU A 78 2.02 10.78 9.98
N LEU A 79 2.79 9.70 10.01
CA LEU A 79 4.16 9.68 9.52
C LEU A 79 4.27 9.79 8.00
N TYR A 80 3.28 9.26 7.29
CA TYR A 80 3.34 9.15 5.83
C TYR A 80 2.40 10.12 5.10
N THR A 81 1.88 11.13 5.81
CA THR A 81 1.01 12.13 5.19
C THR A 81 1.64 12.77 3.95
N SER A 82 2.93 13.14 4.03
CA SER A 82 3.61 13.78 2.90
C SER A 82 3.74 12.85 1.71
N ASP A 83 3.85 11.54 1.94
CA ASP A 83 3.90 10.55 0.85
C ASP A 83 2.57 10.46 0.12
N TYR A 84 1.46 10.49 0.86
CA TYR A 84 0.11 10.54 0.30
C TYR A 84 -0.09 11.80 -0.55
N VAL A 85 0.32 12.94 -0.02
CA VAL A 85 0.18 14.22 -0.72
C VAL A 85 1.03 14.22 -2.00
N ALA A 86 2.25 13.69 -1.93
CA ALA A 86 3.13 13.62 -3.09
C ALA A 86 2.51 12.78 -4.21
N LEU A 87 1.92 11.63 -3.87
CA LEU A 87 1.22 10.80 -4.85
C LEU A 87 0.01 11.51 -5.43
N GLN A 88 -0.76 12.18 -4.58
CA GLN A 88 -1.93 12.91 -5.03
C GLN A 88 -1.55 14.00 -6.04
N LEU A 89 -0.51 14.76 -5.76
CA LEU A 89 -0.01 15.80 -6.65
C LEU A 89 0.50 15.20 -7.96
N LYS A 90 1.15 14.05 -7.90
CA LYS A 90 1.67 13.37 -9.08
C LYS A 90 0.57 12.98 -10.07
N TYR A 91 -0.59 12.56 -9.56
CA TYR A 91 -1.68 12.05 -10.39
C TYR A 91 -2.82 13.03 -10.62
N ASN A 92 -2.80 14.19 -9.99
CA ASN A 92 -3.88 15.19 -10.10
C ASN A 92 -3.45 16.44 -10.86
N VAL A 93 -2.56 16.29 -11.81
CA VAL A 93 -2.05 17.43 -12.58
C VAL A 93 -3.13 18.16 -13.35
N ASP A 94 -4.19 17.46 -13.73
CA ASP A 94 -5.27 18.04 -14.55
C ASP A 94 -6.32 18.78 -13.74
N THR A 95 -6.27 18.70 -12.42
CA THR A 95 -7.26 19.36 -11.57
C THR A 95 -6.93 20.81 -11.30
N SER A 96 -5.82 21.28 -11.78
CA SER A 96 -5.34 22.63 -11.55
C SER A 96 -6.02 23.68 -12.44
N VAL A 97 -6.92 23.28 -13.25
CA VAL A 97 -7.58 24.18 -14.21
C VAL A 97 -8.56 25.11 -13.52
#